data_edd808fe95fbd1cf0570dd6a7509397a
#
_entry.id   edd808fe95fbd1cf0570dd6a7509397a
#
_cell.length_a   1.000
_cell.length_b   1.000
_cell.length_c   1.000
_cell.angle_alpha   90.00
_cell.angle_beta   90.00
_cell.angle_gamma   90.00
#
_symmetry.space_group_name_H-M   'P 1'
#
loop_
_entity.id
_entity.type
_entity.pdbx_description
1 polymer ?
#
loop_
_entity_poly.entity_id
_entity_poly.type
_entity_poly.pdbx_seq_one_letter_code
_entity_poly.pdbx_strand_id
1 'polypeptide(L)'
;DKVNANVFLSAMGQAFFSLSLGMGCLCTYASYFKKDTNLTKTAFSVSIIDTFVAILAGLIIFPAAFSVGIQPDAGPSLIFITLPNVFQQAFSGVPLLAYIFSVMFYILLAVAALTSTISMHEVVTAYLHEEFHLSRKRAASFVTGGCIFLGILCSLSLGVGKGYTIFGLNLFDPVSYTHLTLPTKA
;
A
#
# COMPACT_ATOMS: atom_id res chain seq x y z
N ASP A 1 -3.85 24.74 17.21
CA ASP A 1 -2.63 25.40 16.68
C ASP A 1 -1.49 24.43 16.36
N LYS A 2 -1.73 23.45 15.49
CA LYS A 2 -0.70 22.47 15.13
C LYS A 2 -0.59 22.26 13.61
N VAL A 3 -1.09 23.17 12.81
CA VAL A 3 -0.89 23.13 11.36
C VAL A 3 0.43 23.83 11.05
N ASN A 4 1.49 23.05 10.99
CA ASN A 4 2.83 23.50 10.61
C ASN A 4 3.12 23.11 9.15
N ALA A 5 4.10 23.75 8.52
CA ALA A 5 4.58 23.41 7.19
C ALA A 5 4.91 21.90 7.05
N ASN A 6 5.40 21.27 8.11
CA ASN A 6 5.70 19.84 8.13
C ASN A 6 4.43 18.97 7.99
N VAL A 7 3.32 19.38 8.60
CA VAL A 7 2.03 18.67 8.46
C VAL A 7 1.53 18.75 7.02
N PHE A 8 1.65 19.94 6.42
CA PHE A 8 1.29 20.12 5.02
C PHE A 8 2.15 19.28 4.07
N LEU A 9 3.48 19.28 4.28
CA LEU A 9 4.40 18.45 3.51
C LEU A 9 4.13 16.96 3.66
N SER A 10 3.85 16.50 4.88
CA SER A 10 3.49 15.09 5.13
C SER A 10 2.17 14.71 4.46
N ALA A 11 1.15 15.58 4.54
CA ALA A 11 -0.13 15.35 3.87
C ALA A 11 0.03 15.32 2.34
N MET A 12 0.85 16.23 1.79
CA MET A 12 1.16 16.24 0.36
C MET A 12 1.92 14.98 -0.06
N GLY A 13 2.91 14.54 0.73
CA GLY A 13 3.63 13.29 0.49
C GLY A 13 2.70 12.07 0.51
N GLN A 14 1.76 12.02 1.45
CA GLN A 14 0.75 10.98 1.51
C GLN A 14 -0.18 11.01 0.29
N ALA A 15 -0.60 12.17 -0.17
CA ALA A 15 -1.43 12.31 -1.37
C ALA A 15 -0.68 11.83 -2.63
N PHE A 16 0.60 12.16 -2.77
CA PHE A 16 1.46 11.66 -3.85
C PHE A 16 1.56 10.13 -3.83
N PHE A 17 1.71 9.55 -2.65
CA PHE A 17 1.78 8.10 -2.49
C PHE A 17 0.43 7.42 -2.81
N SER A 18 -0.66 7.89 -2.23
CA SER A 18 -2.01 7.32 -2.40
C SER A 18 -2.47 7.35 -3.86
N LEU A 19 -2.24 8.48 -4.53
CA LEU A 19 -2.60 8.65 -5.94
C LEU A 19 -1.54 8.13 -6.92
N SER A 20 -0.47 7.50 -6.42
CA SER A 20 0.63 6.96 -7.26
C SER A 20 1.26 8.00 -8.19
N LEU A 21 1.35 9.27 -7.72
CA LEU A 21 1.96 10.34 -8.48
C LEU A 21 3.48 10.18 -8.53
N GLY A 22 4.08 10.42 -9.69
CA GLY A 22 5.53 10.37 -9.87
C GLY A 22 6.14 8.98 -10.05
N MET A 23 5.38 7.91 -9.92
CA MET A 23 5.85 6.51 -10.06
C MET A 23 5.70 5.94 -11.48
N GLY A 24 5.30 6.73 -12.46
CA GLY A 24 5.07 6.28 -13.83
C GLY A 24 3.74 5.55 -14.07
N CYS A 25 3.04 5.13 -13.01
CA CYS A 25 1.78 4.40 -13.11
C CYS A 25 0.73 5.16 -13.91
N LEU A 26 0.56 6.44 -13.65
CA LEU A 26 -0.42 7.28 -14.35
C LEU A 26 -0.08 7.45 -15.83
N CYS A 27 1.20 7.55 -16.19
CA CYS A 27 1.64 7.63 -17.58
C CYS A 27 1.33 6.33 -18.31
N THR A 28 1.64 5.18 -17.69
CA THR A 28 1.35 3.85 -18.25
C THR A 28 -0.15 3.66 -18.43
N TYR A 29 -0.97 4.01 -17.45
CA TYR A 29 -2.42 3.92 -17.57
C TYR A 29 -3.00 4.89 -18.60
N ALA A 30 -2.46 6.10 -18.70
CA ALA A 30 -2.88 7.07 -19.68
C ALA A 30 -2.68 6.57 -21.13
N SER A 31 -1.65 5.74 -21.36
CA SER A 31 -1.42 5.14 -22.68
C SER A 31 -2.51 4.16 -23.11
N TYR A 32 -3.28 3.61 -22.17
CA TYR A 32 -4.39 2.70 -22.43
C TYR A 32 -5.75 3.39 -22.52
N PHE A 33 -5.84 4.69 -22.22
CA PHE A 33 -7.11 5.41 -22.29
C PHE A 33 -7.57 5.62 -23.73
N LYS A 34 -8.88 5.56 -23.92
CA LYS A 34 -9.50 5.95 -25.19
C LYS A 34 -9.37 7.45 -25.40
N LYS A 35 -9.28 7.88 -26.67
CA LYS A 35 -9.15 9.30 -27.03
C LYS A 35 -10.30 10.19 -26.52
N ASP A 36 -11.46 9.61 -26.27
CA ASP A 36 -12.66 10.32 -25.80
C ASP A 36 -12.72 10.44 -24.27
N THR A 37 -11.72 9.95 -23.55
CA THR A 37 -11.71 9.97 -22.07
C THR A 37 -11.43 11.38 -21.57
N ASN A 38 -12.33 11.94 -20.76
CA ASN A 38 -12.13 13.22 -20.10
C ASN A 38 -11.22 13.05 -18.88
N LEU A 39 -9.92 13.30 -19.08
CA LEU A 39 -8.90 13.11 -18.05
C LEU A 39 -9.13 13.97 -16.80
N THR A 40 -9.58 15.22 -16.99
CA THR A 40 -9.84 16.13 -15.86
C THR A 40 -10.96 15.60 -14.98
N LYS A 41 -12.08 15.19 -15.58
CA LYS A 41 -13.20 14.62 -14.83
C LYS A 41 -12.80 13.33 -14.10
N THR A 42 -12.02 12.47 -14.75
CA THR A 42 -11.51 11.23 -14.14
C THR A 42 -10.60 11.53 -12.98
N ALA A 43 -9.64 12.45 -13.11
CA ALA A 43 -8.73 12.85 -12.04
C ALA A 43 -9.48 13.38 -10.81
N PHE A 44 -10.44 14.27 -11.00
CA PHE A 44 -11.29 14.79 -9.92
C PHE A 44 -12.09 13.69 -9.24
N SER A 45 -12.71 12.79 -10.00
CA SER A 45 -13.49 11.68 -9.43
C SER A 45 -12.62 10.76 -8.60
N VAL A 46 -11.44 10.38 -9.09
CA VAL A 46 -10.50 9.51 -8.37
C VAL A 46 -10.04 10.19 -7.08
N SER A 47 -9.63 11.46 -7.13
CA SER A 47 -9.15 12.19 -5.95
C SER A 47 -10.23 12.34 -4.88
N ILE A 48 -11.48 12.61 -5.27
CA ILE A 48 -12.59 12.74 -4.32
C ILE A 48 -12.90 11.38 -3.66
N ILE A 49 -12.95 10.31 -4.45
CA ILE A 49 -13.24 8.98 -3.93
C ILE A 49 -12.11 8.52 -3.00
N ASP A 50 -10.84 8.70 -3.39
CA ASP A 50 -9.68 8.36 -2.56
C ASP A 50 -9.72 9.08 -1.21
N THR A 51 -9.95 10.39 -1.23
CA THR A 51 -10.07 11.21 -0.02
C THR A 51 -11.24 10.76 0.86
N PHE A 52 -12.39 10.48 0.26
CA PHE A 52 -13.58 10.03 0.99
C PHE A 52 -13.35 8.67 1.68
N VAL A 53 -12.75 7.72 0.97
CA VAL A 53 -12.40 6.41 1.54
C VAL A 53 -11.37 6.55 2.66
N ALA A 54 -10.36 7.41 2.48
CA ALA A 54 -9.35 7.66 3.51
C ALA A 54 -9.96 8.24 4.79
N ILE A 55 -10.88 9.21 4.67
CA ILE A 55 -11.61 9.78 5.82
C ILE A 55 -12.45 8.71 6.52
N LEU A 56 -13.22 7.92 5.77
CA LEU A 56 -14.03 6.85 6.35
C LEU A 56 -13.16 5.81 7.07
N ALA A 57 -12.06 5.38 6.45
CA ALA A 57 -11.12 4.45 7.07
C ALA A 57 -10.55 5.02 8.36
N GLY A 58 -10.15 6.29 8.37
CA GLY A 58 -9.66 6.97 9.57
C GLY A 58 -10.70 7.02 10.69
N LEU A 59 -11.95 7.36 10.37
CA LEU A 59 -13.06 7.41 11.33
C LEU A 59 -13.37 6.04 11.96
N ILE A 60 -13.07 4.94 11.26
CA ILE A 60 -13.27 3.59 11.78
C ILE A 60 -12.03 3.12 12.56
N ILE A 61 -10.84 3.27 11.98
CA ILE A 61 -9.61 2.67 12.50
C ILE A 61 -9.12 3.39 13.75
N PHE A 62 -9.12 4.74 13.80
CA PHE A 62 -8.60 5.46 14.95
C PHE A 62 -9.39 5.22 16.23
N PRO A 63 -10.72 5.37 16.27
CA PRO A 63 -11.48 5.04 17.47
C PRO A 63 -11.32 3.58 17.89
N ALA A 64 -11.26 2.68 16.92
CA ALA A 64 -11.06 1.26 17.17
C ALA A 64 -9.69 0.96 17.79
N ALA A 65 -8.61 1.57 17.30
CA ALA A 65 -7.27 1.43 17.87
C ALA A 65 -7.21 1.97 19.31
N PHE A 66 -7.79 3.14 19.55
CA PHE A 66 -7.84 3.73 20.89
C PHE A 66 -8.68 2.92 21.89
N SER A 67 -9.75 2.27 21.44
CA SER A 67 -10.57 1.40 22.31
C SER A 67 -9.80 0.20 22.85
N VAL A 68 -8.80 -0.25 22.12
CA VAL A 68 -7.92 -1.40 22.49
C VAL A 68 -6.62 -0.92 23.16
N GLY A 69 -6.43 0.40 23.31
CA GLY A 69 -5.26 0.99 23.97
C GLY A 69 -3.97 0.89 23.10
N ILE A 70 -4.08 0.67 21.81
CA ILE A 70 -2.95 0.58 20.89
C ILE A 70 -2.73 1.91 20.18
N GLN A 71 -1.48 2.35 20.10
CA GLN A 71 -1.11 3.56 19.38
C GLN A 71 -1.31 3.37 17.87
N PRO A 72 -1.93 4.34 17.18
CA PRO A 72 -2.24 4.23 15.75
C PRO A 72 -1.01 4.30 14.83
N ASP A 73 0.16 4.59 15.35
CA ASP A 73 1.44 4.64 14.63
C ASP A 73 2.20 3.31 14.59
N ALA A 74 1.58 2.23 15.04
CA ALA A 74 2.20 0.91 15.12
C ALA A 74 2.51 0.25 13.76
N GLY A 75 2.27 0.93 12.63
CA GLY A 75 2.57 0.44 11.29
C GLY A 75 1.79 -0.84 10.91
N PRO A 76 2.45 -1.86 10.34
CA PRO A 76 1.77 -3.11 9.94
C PRO A 76 1.09 -3.84 11.09
N SER A 77 1.54 -3.65 12.32
CA SER A 77 0.94 -4.23 13.52
C SER A 77 -0.51 -3.78 13.72
N LEU A 78 -0.85 -2.56 13.27
CA LEU A 78 -2.22 -2.05 13.34
C LEU A 78 -3.18 -2.95 12.55
N ILE A 79 -2.78 -3.39 11.37
CA ILE A 79 -3.63 -4.21 10.50
C ILE A 79 -3.68 -5.67 10.95
N PHE A 80 -2.52 -6.25 11.32
CA PHE A 80 -2.43 -7.70 11.56
C PHE A 80 -2.64 -8.11 13.01
N ILE A 81 -2.48 -7.20 13.96
CA ILE A 81 -2.65 -7.48 15.39
C ILE A 81 -3.84 -6.73 15.95
N THR A 82 -3.94 -5.41 15.72
CA THR A 82 -4.95 -4.58 16.36
C THR A 82 -6.34 -4.85 15.82
N LEU A 83 -6.52 -4.84 14.50
CA LEU A 83 -7.86 -5.00 13.91
C LEU A 83 -8.52 -6.35 14.22
N PRO A 84 -7.83 -7.52 14.22
CA PRO A 84 -8.43 -8.76 14.69
C PRO A 84 -8.90 -8.70 16.13
N ASN A 85 -8.10 -8.09 17.01
CA ASN A 85 -8.47 -7.93 18.42
C ASN A 85 -9.70 -7.02 18.57
N VAL A 86 -9.77 -5.94 17.79
CA VAL A 86 -10.95 -5.05 17.75
C VAL A 86 -12.20 -5.83 17.33
N PHE A 87 -12.12 -6.63 16.27
CA PHE A 87 -13.26 -7.44 15.82
C PHE A 87 -13.70 -8.45 16.88
N GLN A 88 -12.75 -9.12 17.55
CA GLN A 88 -13.07 -10.04 18.64
C GLN A 88 -13.74 -9.34 19.82
N GLN A 89 -13.29 -8.17 20.19
CA GLN A 89 -13.89 -7.40 21.30
C GLN A 89 -15.24 -6.82 20.92
N ALA A 90 -15.38 -6.25 19.73
CA ALA A 90 -16.63 -5.66 19.26
C ALA A 90 -17.76 -6.70 19.16
N PHE A 91 -17.43 -7.93 18.79
CA PHE A 91 -18.38 -9.03 18.61
C PHE A 91 -18.22 -10.13 19.66
N SER A 92 -17.79 -9.78 20.88
CA SER A 92 -17.55 -10.76 21.97
C SER A 92 -18.75 -11.64 22.30
N GLY A 93 -19.98 -11.12 22.08
CA GLY A 93 -21.21 -11.88 22.26
C GLY A 93 -21.55 -12.85 21.13
N VAL A 94 -20.95 -12.71 19.95
CA VAL A 94 -21.21 -13.55 18.77
C VAL A 94 -19.92 -13.82 18.02
N PRO A 95 -19.10 -14.80 18.45
CA PRO A 95 -17.78 -15.07 17.87
C PRO A 95 -17.78 -15.37 16.36
N LEU A 96 -18.87 -15.92 15.85
CA LEU A 96 -19.06 -16.18 14.43
C LEU A 96 -19.04 -14.89 13.60
N LEU A 97 -19.66 -13.82 14.09
CA LEU A 97 -19.64 -12.52 13.41
C LEU A 97 -18.22 -11.93 13.40
N ALA A 98 -17.48 -11.99 14.52
CA ALA A 98 -16.10 -11.56 14.57
C ALA A 98 -15.25 -12.25 13.50
N TYR A 99 -15.42 -13.56 13.36
CA TYR A 99 -14.71 -14.34 12.35
C TYR A 99 -15.07 -13.92 10.92
N ILE A 100 -16.37 -13.81 10.62
CA ILE A 100 -16.85 -13.40 9.29
C ILE A 100 -16.32 -12.02 8.91
N PHE A 101 -16.42 -11.03 9.79
CA PHE A 101 -15.92 -9.68 9.53
C PHE A 101 -14.40 -9.67 9.35
N SER A 102 -13.66 -10.43 10.15
CA SER A 102 -12.21 -10.55 9.99
C SER A 102 -11.84 -11.14 8.62
N VAL A 103 -12.48 -12.23 8.23
CA VAL A 103 -12.20 -12.88 6.93
C VAL A 103 -12.56 -11.95 5.77
N MET A 104 -13.72 -11.29 5.81
CA MET A 104 -14.13 -10.32 4.79
C MET A 104 -13.13 -9.16 4.69
N PHE A 105 -12.66 -8.63 5.82
CA PHE A 105 -11.68 -7.56 5.85
C PHE A 105 -10.36 -7.99 5.21
N TYR A 106 -9.84 -9.16 5.55
CA TYR A 106 -8.58 -9.63 4.96
C TYR A 106 -8.70 -10.00 3.48
N ILE A 107 -9.84 -10.50 3.03
CA ILE A 107 -10.11 -10.69 1.61
C ILE A 107 -10.10 -9.34 0.88
N LEU A 108 -10.78 -8.33 1.43
CA LEU A 108 -10.77 -6.97 0.87
C LEU A 108 -9.34 -6.42 0.79
N LEU A 109 -8.57 -6.56 1.87
CA LEU A 109 -7.18 -6.12 1.93
C LEU A 109 -6.30 -6.83 0.89
N ALA A 110 -6.47 -8.15 0.73
CA ALA A 110 -5.74 -8.94 -0.26
C ALA A 110 -6.07 -8.50 -1.70
N VAL A 111 -7.35 -8.26 -1.99
CA VAL A 111 -7.78 -7.77 -3.32
C VAL A 111 -7.24 -6.36 -3.58
N ALA A 112 -7.28 -5.46 -2.59
CA ALA A 112 -6.72 -4.13 -2.70
C ALA A 112 -5.19 -4.15 -2.94
N ALA A 113 -4.47 -4.99 -2.21
CA ALA A 113 -3.03 -5.18 -2.41
C ALA A 113 -2.72 -5.77 -3.80
N LEU A 114 -3.52 -6.72 -4.27
CA LEU A 114 -3.36 -7.32 -5.58
C LEU A 114 -3.53 -6.28 -6.71
N THR A 115 -4.54 -5.43 -6.64
CA THR A 115 -4.76 -4.37 -7.65
C THR A 115 -3.59 -3.39 -7.70
N SER A 116 -3.06 -2.98 -6.56
CA SER A 116 -1.88 -2.11 -6.47
C SER A 116 -0.63 -2.79 -7.03
N THR A 117 -0.43 -4.08 -6.71
CA THR A 117 0.70 -4.86 -7.22
C THR A 117 0.65 -4.99 -8.75
N ILE A 118 -0.52 -5.23 -9.32
CA ILE A 118 -0.70 -5.30 -10.78
C ILE A 118 -0.32 -3.97 -11.42
N SER A 119 -0.71 -2.86 -10.82
CA SER A 119 -0.40 -1.52 -11.33
C SER A 119 1.10 -1.26 -11.38
N MET A 120 1.81 -1.54 -10.30
CA MET A 120 3.26 -1.35 -10.23
C MET A 120 4.02 -2.33 -11.15
N HIS A 121 3.55 -3.56 -11.22
CA HIS A 121 4.11 -4.58 -12.10
C HIS A 121 4.00 -4.18 -13.58
N GLU A 122 2.87 -3.58 -13.97
CA GLU A 122 2.64 -3.15 -15.35
C GLU A 122 3.60 -2.04 -15.78
N VAL A 123 3.96 -1.09 -14.90
CA VAL A 123 4.92 -0.02 -15.21
C VAL A 123 6.26 -0.61 -15.65
N VAL A 124 6.80 -1.53 -14.85
CA VAL A 124 8.09 -2.16 -15.15
C VAL A 124 8.00 -3.08 -16.38
N THR A 125 6.87 -3.79 -16.52
CA THR A 125 6.64 -4.67 -17.69
C THR A 125 6.55 -3.86 -18.97
N ALA A 126 5.83 -2.73 -18.97
CA ALA A 126 5.74 -1.84 -20.11
C ALA A 126 7.12 -1.28 -20.50
N TYR A 127 7.88 -0.82 -19.52
CA TYR A 127 9.24 -0.33 -19.72
C TYR A 127 10.15 -1.38 -20.36
N LEU A 128 10.17 -2.60 -19.83
CA LEU A 128 10.97 -3.70 -20.40
C LEU A 128 10.51 -4.10 -21.79
N HIS A 129 9.23 -4.02 -22.07
CA HIS A 129 8.67 -4.31 -23.38
C HIS A 129 9.06 -3.26 -24.43
N GLU A 130 8.96 -1.99 -24.07
CA GLU A 130 9.20 -0.88 -25.00
C GLU A 130 10.69 -0.61 -25.21
N GLU A 131 11.49 -0.56 -24.16
CA GLU A 131 12.91 -0.20 -24.24
C GLU A 131 13.80 -1.36 -24.68
N PHE A 132 13.55 -2.56 -24.16
CA PHE A 132 14.35 -3.74 -24.48
C PHE A 132 13.75 -4.61 -25.58
N HIS A 133 12.64 -4.20 -26.17
CA HIS A 133 11.93 -4.94 -27.24
C HIS A 133 11.62 -6.41 -26.86
N LEU A 134 11.49 -6.70 -25.56
CA LEU A 134 11.15 -8.02 -25.08
C LEU A 134 9.68 -8.31 -25.38
N SER A 135 9.35 -9.57 -25.67
CA SER A 135 7.94 -9.94 -25.76
C SER A 135 7.26 -9.73 -24.41
N ARG A 136 6.02 -9.23 -24.40
CA ARG A 136 5.28 -8.89 -23.18
C ARG A 136 5.24 -10.03 -22.14
N LYS A 137 5.13 -11.29 -22.62
CA LYS A 137 5.17 -12.46 -21.73
C LYS A 137 6.53 -12.62 -21.03
N ARG A 138 7.64 -12.41 -21.76
CA ARG A 138 8.99 -12.52 -21.17
C ARG A 138 9.25 -11.39 -20.19
N ALA A 139 8.88 -10.16 -20.54
CA ALA A 139 8.99 -9.01 -19.65
C ALA A 139 8.21 -9.24 -18.35
N ALA A 140 6.94 -9.64 -18.44
CA ALA A 140 6.12 -9.95 -17.27
C ALA A 140 6.70 -11.08 -16.41
N SER A 141 7.18 -12.16 -17.02
CA SER A 141 7.81 -13.27 -16.28
C SER A 141 9.08 -12.84 -15.56
N PHE A 142 9.87 -11.95 -16.16
CA PHE A 142 11.11 -11.44 -15.57
C PHE A 142 10.80 -10.57 -14.34
N VAL A 143 9.84 -9.66 -14.46
CA VAL A 143 9.39 -8.80 -13.35
C VAL A 143 8.79 -9.64 -12.22
N THR A 144 7.91 -10.59 -12.55
CA THR A 144 7.32 -11.50 -11.57
C THR A 144 8.39 -12.31 -10.82
N GLY A 145 9.37 -12.88 -11.54
CA GLY A 145 10.48 -13.62 -10.94
C GLY A 145 11.30 -12.76 -9.98
N GLY A 146 11.61 -11.52 -10.38
CA GLY A 146 12.30 -10.57 -9.52
C GLY A 146 11.49 -10.20 -8.26
N CYS A 147 10.20 -9.96 -8.42
CA CYS A 147 9.30 -9.66 -7.29
C CYS A 147 9.19 -10.85 -6.31
N ILE A 148 9.07 -12.08 -6.82
CA ILE A 148 9.04 -13.28 -5.98
C ILE A 148 10.34 -13.44 -5.23
N PHE A 149 11.48 -13.29 -5.91
CA PHE A 149 12.80 -13.40 -5.29
C PHE A 149 12.98 -12.38 -4.15
N LEU A 150 12.70 -11.11 -4.41
CA LEU A 150 12.78 -10.06 -3.40
C LEU A 150 11.76 -10.29 -2.27
N GLY A 151 10.55 -10.73 -2.60
CA GLY A 151 9.52 -11.04 -1.61
C GLY A 151 9.93 -12.16 -0.66
N ILE A 152 10.57 -13.22 -1.18
CA ILE A 152 11.12 -14.31 -0.35
C ILE A 152 12.20 -13.77 0.57
N LEU A 153 13.14 -12.96 0.06
CA LEU A 153 14.20 -12.36 0.88
C LEU A 153 13.63 -11.47 1.99
N CYS A 154 12.66 -10.61 1.68
CA CYS A 154 11.98 -9.77 2.67
C CYS A 154 11.24 -10.60 3.72
N SER A 155 10.54 -11.65 3.31
CA SER A 155 9.82 -12.54 4.23
C SER A 155 10.76 -13.29 5.17
N LEU A 156 11.87 -13.80 4.66
CA LEU A 156 12.91 -14.46 5.47
C LEU A 156 13.55 -13.49 6.47
N SER A 157 13.75 -12.25 6.09
CA SER A 157 14.33 -11.22 6.97
C SER A 157 13.43 -10.86 8.16
N LEU A 158 12.12 -10.91 7.99
CA LEU A 158 11.15 -10.68 9.07
C LEU A 158 10.95 -11.91 9.98
N GLY A 159 11.22 -13.11 9.45
CA GLY A 159 11.01 -14.38 10.14
C GLY A 159 12.30 -14.95 10.74
N VAL A 160 12.79 -16.02 10.14
CA VAL A 160 13.97 -16.79 10.60
C VAL A 160 15.26 -15.97 10.56
N GLY A 161 15.33 -14.99 9.66
CA GLY A 161 16.51 -14.17 9.41
C GLY A 161 16.64 -12.90 10.27
N LYS A 162 15.90 -12.76 11.37
CA LYS A 162 15.95 -11.56 12.26
C LYS A 162 17.36 -11.20 12.76
N GLY A 163 18.33 -12.10 12.67
CA GLY A 163 19.73 -11.87 13.05
C GLY A 163 20.63 -11.40 11.90
N TYR A 164 20.18 -11.48 10.66
CA TYR A 164 20.97 -11.05 9.50
C TYR A 164 20.62 -9.60 9.15
N THR A 165 21.40 -8.69 9.71
CA THR A 165 21.29 -7.26 9.39
C THR A 165 22.35 -6.89 8.35
N ILE A 166 21.93 -6.26 7.27
CA ILE A 166 22.82 -5.63 6.29
C ILE A 166 22.90 -4.15 6.66
N PHE A 167 24.10 -3.64 6.99
CA PHE A 167 24.33 -2.28 7.50
C PHE A 167 23.58 -1.92 8.79
N GLY A 168 23.27 -2.91 9.64
CA GLY A 168 22.53 -2.67 10.90
C GLY A 168 21.01 -2.53 10.73
N LEU A 169 20.48 -2.71 9.54
CA LEU A 169 19.05 -2.70 9.21
C LEU A 169 18.60 -4.08 8.73
N ASN A 170 17.39 -4.47 9.08
CA ASN A 170 16.78 -5.65 8.48
C ASN A 170 16.57 -5.42 6.97
N LEU A 171 16.65 -6.48 6.17
CA LEU A 171 16.53 -6.36 4.71
C LEU A 171 15.18 -5.73 4.27
N PHE A 172 14.16 -5.86 5.09
CA PHE A 172 12.86 -5.23 4.88
C PHE A 172 12.92 -3.70 4.99
N ASP A 173 13.71 -3.18 5.94
CA ASP A 173 13.78 -1.74 6.22
C ASP A 173 14.30 -0.93 5.01
N PRO A 174 15.44 -1.27 4.36
CA PRO A 174 15.90 -0.54 3.18
C PRO A 174 14.91 -0.60 2.02
N VAL A 175 14.28 -1.75 1.77
CA VAL A 175 13.29 -1.91 0.69
C VAL A 175 12.04 -1.08 0.99
N SER A 176 11.58 -1.04 2.24
CA SER A 176 10.46 -0.21 2.67
C SER A 176 10.82 1.29 2.67
N TYR A 177 12.02 1.64 3.13
CA TYR A 177 12.49 3.02 3.20
C TYR A 177 12.63 3.68 1.82
N THR A 178 13.01 2.95 0.79
CA THR A 178 13.13 3.51 -0.58
C THR A 178 11.79 3.98 -1.14
N HIS A 179 10.68 3.44 -0.66
CA HIS A 179 9.35 3.81 -1.13
C HIS A 179 8.61 4.79 -0.22
N LEU A 180 8.88 4.79 1.08
CA LEU A 180 8.08 5.51 2.07
C LEU A 180 8.73 6.79 2.63
N THR A 181 10.03 6.99 2.50
CA THR A 181 10.72 8.02 3.29
C THR A 181 11.42 9.11 2.49
N LEU A 182 11.41 9.09 1.17
CA LEU A 182 12.00 10.17 0.39
C LEU A 182 11.36 11.55 0.64
N PRO A 183 10.07 11.71 0.96
CA PRO A 183 9.49 13.01 1.27
C PRO A 183 9.33 13.33 2.77
N THR A 184 9.51 12.38 3.69
CA THR A 184 9.09 12.59 5.09
C THR A 184 10.21 12.83 6.09
N LYS A 185 11.47 12.83 5.65
CA LYS A 185 12.65 13.14 6.48
C LYS A 185 13.49 14.28 5.91
N ALA A 186 12.84 15.34 5.46
CA ALA A 186 13.49 16.64 5.25
C ALA A 186 13.14 17.58 6.39
#